data_9e61b385da04176d8c872921a246286b
#
_entry.id   9e61b385da04176d8c872921a246286b
#
_cell.length_a   1.000
_cell.length_b   1.000
_cell.length_c   1.000
_cell.angle_alpha   90.00
_cell.angle_beta   90.00
_cell.angle_gamma   90.00
#
_symmetry.space_group_name_H-M   'P 1'
#
loop_
_entity.id
_entity.type
_entity.pdbx_description
1 polymer ?
#
loop_
_entity_poly.entity_id
_entity_poly.type
_entity_poly.pdbx_seq_one_letter_code
_entity_poly.pdbx_strand_id
1 'polypeptide(L)'
;SYLNLDWTPVPIIPKFVDIVVNGIAERMYDIKAYSQDPYSVQKRTQYMQDVLSDMNTQELHDFNSSQFGINTRKSNIKELPESKEDLALHMQLTYKQSIELAEEQALGALMKGSNYDLIKKRFYYDLTVLGIGAVKTNFNTSEGATVDYVDPADLVYSYTESPYFDDIYYVGEVKNIPINELVKQFPHLNNEDLEDIIATNGF
;
A
#
# COMPACT_ATOMS: atom_id res chain seq x y z
N SER A 1 -22.32 -49.91 -31.43
CA SER A 1 -22.28 -48.43 -31.42
C SER A 1 -21.25 -48.02 -30.39
N TYR A 2 -20.13 -47.56 -30.85
CA TYR A 2 -19.11 -47.00 -29.97
C TYR A 2 -19.58 -45.65 -29.51
N LEU A 3 -19.55 -45.40 -28.19
CA LEU A 3 -19.76 -44.07 -27.60
C LEU A 3 -18.81 -43.09 -28.28
N ASN A 4 -19.36 -42.11 -28.98
CA ASN A 4 -18.58 -41.02 -29.58
C ASN A 4 -18.13 -40.06 -28.45
N LEU A 5 -17.15 -40.53 -27.67
CA LEU A 5 -16.60 -39.76 -26.58
C LEU A 5 -15.54 -38.79 -27.13
N ASP A 6 -15.70 -37.53 -26.85
CA ASP A 6 -14.67 -36.53 -27.11
C ASP A 6 -13.54 -36.68 -26.07
N TRP A 7 -12.38 -37.09 -26.53
CA TRP A 7 -11.18 -37.33 -25.72
C TRP A 7 -10.27 -36.08 -25.69
N THR A 8 -10.73 -34.94 -26.14
CA THR A 8 -9.95 -33.71 -26.05
C THR A 8 -9.73 -33.33 -24.57
N PRO A 9 -8.48 -33.09 -24.16
CA PRO A 9 -8.20 -32.70 -22.79
C PRO A 9 -8.90 -31.37 -22.45
N VAL A 10 -9.68 -31.37 -21.37
CA VAL A 10 -10.30 -30.14 -20.87
C VAL A 10 -9.27 -29.43 -20.01
N PRO A 11 -8.85 -28.19 -20.33
CA PRO A 11 -7.90 -27.44 -19.52
C PRO A 11 -8.58 -26.97 -18.23
N ILE A 12 -8.34 -27.70 -17.13
CA ILE A 12 -8.93 -27.42 -15.81
C ILE A 12 -8.08 -26.40 -15.03
N ILE A 13 -6.75 -26.47 -15.20
CA ILE A 13 -5.77 -25.65 -14.45
C ILE A 13 -6.08 -24.15 -14.52
N PRO A 14 -6.34 -23.53 -15.70
CA PRO A 14 -6.62 -22.09 -15.77
C PRO A 14 -7.79 -21.67 -14.89
N LYS A 15 -8.85 -22.49 -14.79
CA LYS A 15 -9.99 -22.18 -13.93
C LYS A 15 -9.63 -22.19 -12.44
N PHE A 16 -8.76 -23.10 -12.01
CA PHE A 16 -8.28 -23.11 -10.63
C PHE A 16 -7.41 -21.91 -10.32
N VAL A 17 -6.52 -21.53 -11.25
CA VAL A 17 -5.70 -20.32 -11.13
C VAL A 17 -6.59 -19.10 -11.00
N ASP A 18 -7.60 -18.96 -11.85
CA ASP A 18 -8.53 -17.81 -11.81
C ASP A 18 -9.32 -17.77 -10.49
N ILE A 19 -9.74 -18.90 -9.95
CA ILE A 19 -10.44 -18.96 -8.65
C ILE A 19 -9.51 -18.49 -7.53
N VAL A 20 -8.27 -18.98 -7.49
CA VAL A 20 -7.29 -18.60 -6.46
C VAL A 20 -6.94 -17.12 -6.56
N VAL A 21 -6.61 -16.64 -7.76
CA VAL A 21 -6.24 -15.24 -8.00
C VAL A 21 -7.37 -14.30 -7.66
N ASN A 22 -8.59 -14.56 -8.10
CA ASN A 22 -9.73 -13.72 -7.79
C ASN A 22 -10.06 -13.76 -6.29
N GLY A 23 -10.01 -14.94 -5.66
CA GLY A 23 -10.26 -15.08 -4.22
C GLY A 23 -9.26 -14.32 -3.34
N ILE A 24 -8.00 -14.18 -3.78
CA ILE A 24 -6.99 -13.38 -3.07
C ILE A 24 -7.14 -11.90 -3.44
N ALA A 25 -7.34 -11.60 -4.72
CA ALA A 25 -7.43 -10.22 -5.21
C ALA A 25 -8.66 -9.46 -4.68
N GLU A 26 -9.77 -10.16 -4.44
CA GLU A 26 -11.00 -9.58 -3.87
C GLU A 26 -10.89 -9.26 -2.37
N ARG A 27 -9.86 -9.73 -1.69
CA ARG A 27 -9.66 -9.37 -0.28
C ARG A 27 -9.48 -7.88 -0.16
N MET A 28 -10.39 -7.25 0.57
CA MET A 28 -10.29 -5.84 0.91
C MET A 28 -9.09 -5.62 1.83
N TYR A 29 -8.40 -4.51 1.61
CA TYR A 29 -7.35 -4.01 2.50
C TYR A 29 -7.79 -2.67 3.08
N ASP A 30 -7.38 -2.42 4.29
CA ASP A 30 -7.59 -1.15 4.98
C ASP A 30 -6.23 -0.47 5.17
N ILE A 31 -6.12 0.78 4.75
CA ILE A 31 -4.89 1.57 4.87
C ILE A 31 -4.95 2.30 6.20
N LYS A 32 -3.98 2.03 7.07
CA LYS A 32 -3.82 2.73 8.34
C LYS A 32 -2.43 3.35 8.42
N ALA A 33 -2.37 4.65 8.60
CA ALA A 33 -1.15 5.40 8.83
C ALA A 33 -1.01 5.75 10.31
N TYR A 34 0.22 5.62 10.81
CA TYR A 34 0.59 6.02 12.17
C TYR A 34 1.84 6.88 12.10
N SER A 35 1.70 8.13 12.50
CA SER A 35 2.86 9.02 12.56
C SER A 35 3.76 8.65 13.74
N GLN A 36 5.06 8.48 13.46
CA GLN A 36 6.10 8.21 14.44
C GLN A 36 6.94 9.46 14.76
N ASP A 37 6.57 10.60 14.20
CA ASP A 37 7.17 11.89 14.51
C ASP A 37 7.07 12.20 16.02
N PRO A 38 8.13 12.72 16.67
CA PRO A 38 8.13 13.02 18.09
C PRO A 38 6.96 13.92 18.53
N TYR A 39 6.59 14.90 17.73
CA TYR A 39 5.48 15.79 18.00
C TYR A 39 4.12 15.06 17.98
N SER A 40 3.91 14.19 17.01
CA SER A 40 2.71 13.39 16.89
C SER A 40 2.58 12.37 18.03
N VAL A 41 3.71 11.76 18.43
CA VAL A 41 3.75 10.85 19.59
C VAL A 41 3.42 11.60 20.87
N GLN A 42 3.99 12.80 21.07
CA GLN A 42 3.69 13.64 22.22
C GLN A 42 2.21 14.03 22.27
N LYS A 43 1.62 14.46 21.14
CA LYS A 43 0.19 14.79 21.08
C LYS A 43 -0.70 13.59 21.40
N ARG A 44 -0.37 12.42 20.89
CA ARG A 44 -1.11 11.18 21.18
C ARG A 44 -1.04 10.84 22.66
N THR A 45 0.14 10.97 23.27
CA THR A 45 0.34 10.73 24.70
C THR A 45 -0.43 11.74 25.54
N GLN A 46 -0.38 13.02 25.18
CA GLN A 46 -1.13 14.07 25.85
C GLN A 46 -2.64 13.83 25.79
N TYR A 47 -3.17 13.51 24.61
CA TYR A 47 -4.58 13.19 24.45
C TYR A 47 -5.02 12.00 25.32
N MET A 48 -4.22 10.94 25.34
CA MET A 48 -4.49 9.76 26.18
C MET A 48 -4.52 10.13 27.67
N GLN A 49 -3.59 10.99 28.12
CA GLN A 49 -3.56 11.50 29.51
C GLN A 49 -4.78 12.37 29.83
N ASP A 50 -5.20 13.21 28.88
CA ASP A 50 -6.38 14.07 29.05
C ASP A 50 -7.66 13.23 29.18
N VAL A 51 -7.82 12.19 28.35
CA VAL A 51 -8.96 11.26 28.45
C VAL A 51 -8.93 10.48 29.77
N LEU A 52 -7.76 9.97 30.17
CA LEU A 52 -7.60 9.30 31.46
C LEU A 52 -7.94 10.23 32.63
N SER A 53 -7.53 11.50 32.55
CA SER A 53 -7.89 12.51 33.55
C SER A 53 -9.40 12.72 33.63
N ASP A 54 -10.06 12.84 32.49
CA ASP A 54 -11.51 13.03 32.38
C ASP A 54 -12.28 11.79 32.87
N MET A 55 -11.81 10.56 32.58
CA MET A 55 -12.38 9.34 33.13
C MET A 55 -12.33 9.30 34.66
N ASN A 56 -11.18 9.67 35.22
CA ASN A 56 -11.00 9.67 36.69
C ASN A 56 -11.80 10.77 37.41
N THR A 57 -12.19 11.83 36.71
CA THR A 57 -12.92 12.99 37.26
C THR A 57 -14.33 13.13 36.67
N GLN A 58 -14.87 12.05 36.10
CA GLN A 58 -16.18 12.06 35.44
C GLN A 58 -17.32 12.58 36.34
N GLU A 59 -17.41 12.10 37.57
CA GLU A 59 -18.44 12.54 38.50
C GLU A 59 -18.39 14.05 38.78
N LEU A 60 -17.18 14.62 38.84
CA LEU A 60 -16.97 16.06 39.02
C LEU A 60 -17.41 16.86 37.80
N HIS A 61 -17.10 16.35 36.61
CA HIS A 61 -17.51 16.97 35.35
C HIS A 61 -19.02 16.96 35.18
N ASP A 62 -19.69 15.86 35.52
CA ASP A 62 -21.12 15.70 35.42
C ASP A 62 -21.82 16.61 36.42
N PHE A 63 -21.27 16.75 37.63
CA PHE A 63 -21.75 17.71 38.61
C PHE A 63 -21.64 19.16 38.14
N ASN A 64 -20.48 19.55 37.61
CA ASN A 64 -20.24 20.91 37.08
C ASN A 64 -21.15 21.24 35.90
N SER A 65 -21.33 20.28 35.01
CA SER A 65 -22.20 20.43 33.84
C SER A 65 -23.66 20.57 34.24
N SER A 66 -24.14 19.79 35.23
CA SER A 66 -25.53 19.82 35.68
C SER A 66 -25.88 21.07 36.50
N GLN A 67 -24.94 21.56 37.31
CA GLN A 67 -25.19 22.70 38.21
C GLN A 67 -24.88 24.05 37.57
N PHE A 68 -23.82 24.12 36.76
CA PHE A 68 -23.31 25.38 36.24
C PHE A 68 -23.37 25.47 34.70
N GLY A 69 -23.72 24.38 33.99
CA GLY A 69 -23.73 24.34 32.52
C GLY A 69 -22.34 24.47 31.91
N ILE A 70 -21.28 24.23 32.72
CA ILE A 70 -19.88 24.40 32.26
C ILE A 70 -19.27 23.04 31.95
N ASN A 71 -18.78 22.86 30.74
CA ASN A 71 -17.99 21.69 30.38
C ASN A 71 -16.53 21.92 30.85
N THR A 72 -16.08 21.12 31.80
CA THR A 72 -14.73 21.19 32.38
C THR A 72 -13.82 20.07 31.87
N ARG A 73 -14.28 19.25 30.95
CA ARG A 73 -13.48 18.16 30.33
C ARG A 73 -12.32 18.73 29.55
N LYS A 74 -11.17 18.08 29.61
CA LYS A 74 -9.96 18.43 28.87
C LYS A 74 -9.98 17.85 27.48
N SER A 75 -10.58 16.67 27.33
CA SER A 75 -10.73 16.00 26.03
C SER A 75 -12.04 16.43 25.34
N ASN A 76 -12.00 16.50 24.00
CA ASN A 76 -13.20 16.78 23.19
C ASN A 76 -13.99 15.51 22.84
N ILE A 77 -13.85 14.46 23.60
CA ILE A 77 -14.52 13.19 23.38
C ILE A 77 -16.01 13.30 23.75
N LYS A 78 -16.89 12.77 22.90
CA LYS A 78 -18.33 12.81 23.15
C LYS A 78 -18.74 11.81 24.23
N GLU A 79 -18.23 10.60 24.13
CA GLU A 79 -18.49 9.50 25.06
C GLU A 79 -17.16 9.04 25.65
N LEU A 80 -17.02 9.10 26.96
CA LEU A 80 -15.82 8.67 27.66
C LEU A 80 -15.76 7.13 27.68
N PRO A 81 -14.58 6.54 27.46
CA PRO A 81 -14.38 5.11 27.67
C PRO A 81 -14.66 4.71 29.11
N GLU A 82 -15.30 3.57 29.33
CA GLU A 82 -15.65 3.10 30.68
C GLU A 82 -14.47 2.37 31.35
N SER A 83 -13.59 1.78 30.55
CA SER A 83 -12.46 0.99 31.05
C SER A 83 -11.15 1.38 30.36
N LYS A 84 -10.02 0.88 30.90
CA LYS A 84 -8.70 1.06 30.25
C LYS A 84 -8.61 0.31 28.94
N GLU A 85 -9.30 -0.82 28.83
CA GLU A 85 -9.41 -1.62 27.61
C GLU A 85 -10.18 -0.86 26.54
N ASP A 86 -11.27 -0.20 26.89
CA ASP A 86 -12.05 0.66 25.98
C ASP A 86 -11.26 1.87 25.54
N LEU A 87 -10.44 2.46 26.45
CA LEU A 87 -9.54 3.54 26.09
C LEU A 87 -8.48 3.05 25.06
N ALA A 88 -7.90 1.88 25.27
CA ALA A 88 -6.94 1.31 24.33
C ALA A 88 -7.60 1.06 22.95
N LEU A 89 -8.83 0.57 22.94
CA LEU A 89 -9.62 0.38 21.74
C LEU A 89 -9.94 1.71 21.04
N HIS A 90 -10.34 2.72 21.80
CA HIS A 90 -10.57 4.08 21.28
C HIS A 90 -9.31 4.66 20.63
N MET A 91 -8.14 4.50 21.28
CA MET A 91 -6.86 4.97 20.74
C MET A 91 -6.45 4.24 19.46
N GLN A 92 -6.86 3.00 19.28
CA GLN A 92 -6.55 2.21 18.09
C GLN A 92 -7.52 2.44 16.93
N LEU A 93 -8.80 2.61 17.24
CA LEU A 93 -9.85 2.61 16.21
C LEU A 93 -10.38 4.02 15.88
N THR A 94 -10.46 4.89 16.88
CA THR A 94 -11.19 6.17 16.76
C THR A 94 -10.25 7.37 16.73
N TYR A 95 -9.20 7.34 17.59
CA TYR A 95 -8.27 8.46 17.64
C TYR A 95 -7.34 8.47 16.44
N LYS A 96 -7.41 9.55 15.66
CA LYS A 96 -6.51 9.80 14.53
C LYS A 96 -6.11 11.26 14.51
N GLN A 97 -4.87 11.51 14.19
CA GLN A 97 -4.37 12.85 13.95
C GLN A 97 -4.65 13.28 12.50
N SER A 98 -4.77 14.58 12.27
CA SER A 98 -5.02 15.13 10.93
C SER A 98 -3.95 14.73 9.91
N ILE A 99 -2.69 14.59 10.34
CA ILE A 99 -1.60 14.12 9.48
C ILE A 99 -1.79 12.66 9.07
N GLU A 100 -2.20 11.80 9.99
CA GLU A 100 -2.46 10.37 9.72
C GLU A 100 -3.63 10.19 8.75
N LEU A 101 -4.68 11.00 8.90
CA LEU A 101 -5.79 11.03 7.95
C LEU A 101 -5.37 11.52 6.56
N ALA A 102 -4.52 12.53 6.50
CA ALA A 102 -3.99 13.02 5.22
C ALA A 102 -3.12 11.98 4.53
N GLU A 103 -2.28 11.26 5.27
CA GLU A 103 -1.45 10.17 4.76
C GLU A 103 -2.31 9.00 4.24
N GLU A 104 -3.35 8.59 4.96
CA GLU A 104 -4.29 7.56 4.52
C GLU A 104 -5.01 7.96 3.22
N GLN A 105 -5.45 9.21 3.13
CA GLN A 105 -6.10 9.73 1.93
C GLN A 105 -5.13 9.83 0.75
N ALA A 106 -3.89 10.25 0.99
CA ALA A 106 -2.86 10.33 -0.03
C ALA A 106 -2.52 8.93 -0.58
N LEU A 107 -2.33 7.94 0.29
CA LEU A 107 -2.09 6.55 -0.11
C LEU A 107 -3.28 5.97 -0.86
N GLY A 108 -4.50 6.23 -0.41
CA GLY A 108 -5.72 5.80 -1.11
C GLY A 108 -5.85 6.42 -2.50
N ALA A 109 -5.52 7.70 -2.65
CA ALA A 109 -5.50 8.38 -3.93
C ALA A 109 -4.42 7.82 -4.87
N LEU A 110 -3.21 7.56 -4.36
CA LEU A 110 -2.11 6.94 -5.09
C LEU A 110 -2.51 5.55 -5.62
N MET A 111 -3.10 4.72 -4.77
CA MET A 111 -3.52 3.38 -5.16
C MET A 111 -4.60 3.41 -6.24
N LYS A 112 -5.56 4.33 -6.14
CA LYS A 112 -6.58 4.53 -7.18
C LYS A 112 -5.97 5.07 -8.47
N GLY A 113 -5.08 6.04 -8.39
CA GLY A 113 -4.40 6.63 -9.54
C GLY A 113 -3.53 5.62 -10.30
N SER A 114 -2.87 4.72 -9.60
CA SER A 114 -2.05 3.65 -10.18
C SER A 114 -2.86 2.43 -10.63
N ASN A 115 -4.19 2.41 -10.54
CA ASN A 115 -5.02 1.23 -10.81
C ASN A 115 -4.54 -0.02 -10.04
N TYR A 116 -4.22 0.15 -8.75
CA TYR A 116 -3.59 -0.87 -7.94
C TYR A 116 -4.34 -2.21 -7.91
N ASP A 117 -5.66 -2.22 -8.04
CA ASP A 117 -6.45 -3.45 -8.08
C ASP A 117 -6.11 -4.31 -9.30
N LEU A 118 -5.82 -3.68 -10.44
CA LEU A 118 -5.37 -4.39 -11.64
C LEU A 118 -3.94 -4.92 -11.48
N ILE A 119 -3.05 -4.10 -10.92
CA ILE A 119 -1.67 -4.49 -10.61
C ILE A 119 -1.66 -5.67 -9.64
N LYS A 120 -2.44 -5.58 -8.57
CA LYS A 120 -2.63 -6.63 -7.57
C LYS A 120 -3.09 -7.95 -8.19
N LYS A 121 -4.06 -7.90 -9.11
CA LYS A 121 -4.55 -9.09 -9.79
C LYS A 121 -3.48 -9.75 -10.67
N ARG A 122 -2.72 -8.96 -11.44
CA ARG A 122 -1.59 -9.46 -12.25
C ARG A 122 -0.50 -10.06 -11.38
N PHE A 123 -0.11 -9.33 -10.33
CA PHE A 123 0.89 -9.79 -9.37
C PHE A 123 0.53 -11.16 -8.76
N TYR A 124 -0.72 -11.34 -8.32
CA TYR A 124 -1.15 -12.63 -7.76
C TYR A 124 -1.25 -13.73 -8.81
N TYR A 125 -1.56 -13.37 -10.05
CA TYR A 125 -1.53 -14.34 -11.15
C TYR A 125 -0.11 -14.88 -11.37
N ASP A 126 0.87 -13.99 -11.48
CA ASP A 126 2.27 -14.39 -11.68
C ASP A 126 2.81 -15.17 -10.48
N LEU A 127 2.50 -14.72 -9.28
CA LEU A 127 2.88 -15.42 -8.06
C LEU A 127 2.27 -16.84 -8.00
N THR A 128 1.05 -17.02 -8.48
CA THR A 128 0.38 -18.34 -8.49
C THR A 128 0.93 -19.25 -9.58
N VAL A 129 1.26 -18.73 -10.76
CA VAL A 129 1.70 -19.51 -11.91
C VAL A 129 3.21 -19.72 -11.94
N LEU A 130 3.98 -18.65 -11.66
CA LEU A 130 5.44 -18.64 -11.77
C LEU A 130 6.15 -18.76 -10.41
N GLY A 131 5.44 -18.48 -9.31
CA GLY A 131 6.05 -18.40 -7.98
C GLY A 131 6.79 -17.08 -7.71
N ILE A 132 6.84 -16.18 -8.68
CA ILE A 132 7.51 -14.87 -8.58
C ILE A 132 6.54 -13.82 -9.07
N GLY A 133 6.45 -12.70 -8.34
CA GLY A 133 5.72 -11.50 -8.75
C GLY A 133 6.51 -10.28 -8.32
N ALA A 134 6.49 -9.21 -9.10
CA ALA A 134 7.21 -7.98 -8.82
C ALA A 134 6.34 -6.75 -9.07
N VAL A 135 6.49 -5.78 -8.19
CA VAL A 135 5.95 -4.44 -8.33
C VAL A 135 7.06 -3.45 -8.01
N LYS A 136 7.03 -2.29 -8.63
CA LYS A 136 7.96 -1.20 -8.32
C LYS A 136 7.20 0.05 -7.94
N THR A 137 7.80 0.82 -7.05
CA THR A 137 7.37 2.18 -6.76
C THR A 137 8.28 3.14 -7.51
N ASN A 138 7.69 4.13 -8.14
CA ASN A 138 8.40 5.17 -8.86
C ASN A 138 7.93 6.54 -8.37
N PHE A 139 8.78 7.56 -8.53
CA PHE A 139 8.45 8.93 -8.23
C PHE A 139 8.81 9.82 -9.41
N ASN A 140 7.80 10.49 -9.96
CA ASN A 140 7.96 11.45 -11.03
C ASN A 140 7.42 12.81 -10.57
N THR A 141 8.13 13.89 -10.89
CA THR A 141 7.72 15.26 -10.51
C THR A 141 6.40 15.71 -11.13
N SER A 142 5.99 15.10 -12.25
CA SER A 142 4.73 15.41 -12.93
C SER A 142 3.54 14.59 -12.44
N GLU A 143 3.76 13.35 -12.06
CA GLU A 143 2.70 12.39 -11.69
C GLU A 143 2.71 12.04 -10.19
N GLY A 144 3.80 12.41 -9.49
CA GLY A 144 4.01 12.05 -8.10
C GLY A 144 4.51 10.62 -7.94
N ALA A 145 4.13 9.99 -6.83
CA ALA A 145 4.45 8.59 -6.57
C ALA A 145 3.48 7.68 -7.34
N THR A 146 4.03 6.66 -8.01
CA THR A 146 3.25 5.64 -8.73
C THR A 146 3.66 4.24 -8.30
N VAL A 147 2.75 3.30 -8.45
CA VAL A 147 3.03 1.88 -8.28
C VAL A 147 2.81 1.22 -9.63
N ASP A 148 3.84 0.56 -10.14
CA ASP A 148 3.83 -0.07 -11.45
C ASP A 148 4.02 -1.58 -11.32
N TYR A 149 3.32 -2.32 -12.17
CA TYR A 149 3.54 -3.75 -12.34
C TYR A 149 4.84 -3.99 -13.11
N VAL A 150 5.60 -4.99 -12.70
CA VAL A 150 6.80 -5.46 -13.39
C VAL A 150 6.55 -6.88 -13.89
N ASP A 151 6.71 -7.08 -15.20
CA ASP A 151 6.58 -8.41 -15.78
C ASP A 151 7.77 -9.28 -15.32
N PRO A 152 7.52 -10.48 -14.75
CA PRO A 152 8.60 -11.39 -14.37
C PRO A 152 9.55 -11.76 -15.52
N ALA A 153 9.10 -11.69 -16.76
CA ALA A 153 9.95 -11.93 -17.92
C ALA A 153 11.04 -10.87 -18.13
N ASP A 154 10.76 -9.64 -17.66
CA ASP A 154 11.67 -8.50 -17.76
C ASP A 154 12.48 -8.29 -16.47
N LEU A 155 12.25 -9.11 -15.45
CA LEU A 155 12.90 -9.00 -14.16
C LEU A 155 14.28 -9.65 -14.18
N VAL A 156 15.29 -8.90 -13.77
CA VAL A 156 16.67 -9.38 -13.61
C VAL A 156 17.09 -9.20 -12.16
N TYR A 157 17.61 -10.25 -11.56
CA TYR A 157 18.11 -10.21 -10.19
C TYR A 157 19.35 -11.11 -10.03
N SER A 158 20.14 -10.87 -8.99
CA SER A 158 21.30 -11.69 -8.67
C SER A 158 20.86 -13.10 -8.27
N TYR A 159 21.76 -14.07 -8.48
CA TYR A 159 21.53 -15.42 -7.98
C TYR A 159 21.18 -15.40 -6.50
N THR A 160 20.18 -16.18 -6.09
CA THR A 160 19.72 -16.34 -4.72
C THR A 160 19.56 -17.82 -4.39
N GLU A 161 19.93 -18.22 -3.21
CA GLU A 161 19.63 -19.54 -2.64
C GLU A 161 18.42 -19.49 -1.69
N SER A 162 18.04 -18.28 -1.26
CA SER A 162 16.93 -18.07 -0.35
C SER A 162 15.59 -17.91 -1.07
N PRO A 163 14.56 -18.65 -0.64
CA PRO A 163 13.20 -18.45 -1.17
C PRO A 163 12.60 -17.08 -0.79
N TYR A 164 13.23 -16.35 0.13
CA TYR A 164 12.79 -15.03 0.59
C TYR A 164 13.51 -13.87 -0.09
N PHE A 165 14.47 -14.15 -0.98
CA PHE A 165 15.25 -13.15 -1.71
C PHE A 165 16.05 -12.19 -0.81
N ASP A 166 16.39 -12.60 0.39
CA ASP A 166 17.12 -11.80 1.38
C ASP A 166 18.64 -11.71 1.12
N ASP A 167 19.15 -12.55 0.23
CA ASP A 167 20.54 -12.62 -0.20
C ASP A 167 20.83 -11.93 -1.54
N ILE A 168 19.82 -11.34 -2.18
CA ILE A 168 20.02 -10.59 -3.43
C ILE A 168 20.68 -9.24 -3.18
N TYR A 169 21.61 -8.87 -4.06
CA TYR A 169 22.32 -7.59 -4.02
C TYR A 169 22.04 -6.67 -5.21
N TYR A 170 21.38 -7.16 -6.24
CA TYR A 170 20.78 -6.32 -7.27
C TYR A 170 19.47 -6.91 -7.79
N VAL A 171 18.57 -6.02 -8.14
CA VAL A 171 17.34 -6.30 -8.88
C VAL A 171 17.13 -5.18 -9.90
N GLY A 172 16.66 -5.52 -11.07
CA GLY A 172 16.40 -4.56 -12.14
C GLY A 172 15.31 -5.03 -13.06
N GLU A 173 14.85 -4.13 -13.89
CA GLU A 173 13.86 -4.37 -14.95
C GLU A 173 14.49 -3.99 -16.29
N VAL A 174 14.40 -4.88 -17.27
CA VAL A 174 14.82 -4.62 -18.65
C VAL A 174 13.63 -4.10 -19.44
N LYS A 175 13.72 -2.88 -19.95
CA LYS A 175 12.66 -2.26 -20.74
C LYS A 175 13.14 -1.88 -22.13
N ASN A 176 12.31 -2.17 -23.12
CA ASN A 176 12.44 -1.59 -24.45
C ASN A 176 11.66 -0.28 -24.50
N ILE A 177 12.36 0.84 -24.51
CA ILE A 177 11.75 2.17 -24.57
C ILE A 177 12.14 2.87 -25.86
N PRO A 178 11.24 3.64 -26.48
CA PRO A 178 11.58 4.45 -27.64
C PRO A 178 12.53 5.59 -27.25
N ILE A 179 13.36 6.02 -28.20
CA ILE A 179 14.41 7.02 -27.97
C ILE A 179 13.87 8.33 -27.46
N ASN A 180 12.71 8.78 -27.93
CA ASN A 180 12.06 9.98 -27.45
C ASN A 180 11.69 9.90 -25.95
N GLU A 181 11.40 8.72 -25.45
CA GLU A 181 11.16 8.47 -24.02
C GLU A 181 12.46 8.44 -23.23
N LEU A 182 13.51 7.83 -23.82
CA LEU A 182 14.86 7.80 -23.24
C LEU A 182 15.40 9.21 -23.00
N VAL A 183 15.25 10.12 -23.97
CA VAL A 183 15.68 11.52 -23.88
C VAL A 183 14.92 12.26 -22.75
N LYS A 184 13.63 11.98 -22.58
CA LYS A 184 12.84 12.59 -21.49
C LYS A 184 13.29 12.10 -20.11
N GLN A 185 13.61 10.83 -19.97
CA GLN A 185 14.04 10.24 -18.69
C GLN A 185 15.48 10.61 -18.35
N PHE A 186 16.34 10.79 -19.37
CA PHE A 186 17.77 11.08 -19.21
C PHE A 186 18.17 12.33 -20.00
N PRO A 187 17.77 13.52 -19.56
CA PRO A 187 18.03 14.78 -20.29
C PRO A 187 19.50 15.18 -20.38
N HIS A 188 20.38 14.46 -19.67
CA HIS A 188 21.83 14.68 -19.70
C HIS A 188 22.56 13.93 -20.84
N LEU A 189 21.88 13.05 -21.57
CA LEU A 189 22.46 12.35 -22.72
C LEU A 189 22.70 13.32 -23.87
N ASN A 190 23.91 13.26 -24.43
CA ASN A 190 24.29 14.04 -25.61
C ASN A 190 23.79 13.36 -26.89
N ASN A 191 23.79 14.11 -28.00
CA ASN A 191 23.40 13.55 -29.31
C ASN A 191 24.31 12.43 -29.75
N GLU A 192 25.61 12.48 -29.45
CA GLU A 192 26.59 11.44 -29.75
C GLU A 192 26.24 10.14 -29.01
N ASP A 193 25.89 10.24 -27.70
CA ASP A 193 25.47 9.08 -26.89
C ASP A 193 24.21 8.44 -27.47
N LEU A 194 23.28 9.27 -27.97
CA LEU A 194 22.01 8.78 -28.56
C LEU A 194 22.27 8.08 -29.90
N GLU A 195 23.17 8.61 -30.73
CA GLU A 195 23.59 7.98 -32.02
C GLU A 195 24.26 6.62 -31.76
N ASP A 196 25.13 6.54 -30.75
CA ASP A 196 25.77 5.27 -30.35
C ASP A 196 24.77 4.24 -29.87
N ILE A 197 23.78 4.66 -29.07
CA ILE A 197 22.70 3.80 -28.58
C ILE A 197 21.87 3.29 -29.75
N ILE A 198 21.53 4.15 -30.71
CA ILE A 198 20.80 3.78 -31.92
C ILE A 198 21.61 2.78 -32.77
N ALA A 199 22.90 3.05 -32.95
CA ALA A 199 23.77 2.18 -33.74
C ALA A 199 23.94 0.80 -33.11
N THR A 200 23.93 0.73 -31.76
CA THR A 200 24.14 -0.53 -31.04
C THR A 200 22.85 -1.34 -30.88
N ASN A 201 21.70 -0.69 -30.74
CA ASN A 201 20.40 -1.33 -30.42
C ASN A 201 19.32 -1.06 -31.48
N GLY A 202 19.61 -0.30 -32.51
CA GLY A 202 18.69 -0.02 -33.62
C GLY A 202 18.55 -1.21 -34.54
N PHE A 203 17.32 -1.60 -34.82
CA PHE A 203 16.95 -2.53 -35.88
C PHE A 203 16.81 -1.80 -37.19
#